data_bde6b134e9d62028ea372cf1aa89532c
#
_entry.id   bde6b134e9d62028ea372cf1aa89532c
#
_cell.length_a   1.000
_cell.length_b   1.000
_cell.length_c   1.000
_cell.angle_alpha   90.00
_cell.angle_beta   90.00
_cell.angle_gamma   90.00
#
_symmetry.space_group_name_H-M   'P 1'
#
loop_
_entity.id
_entity.type
_entity.pdbx_description
1 polymer ?
#
loop_
_entity_poly.entity_id
_entity_poly.type
_entity_poly.pdbx_seq_one_letter_code
_entity_poly.pdbx_strand_id
1 'polypeptide(L)'
;TDNNASHEQWQADLGFWTGSTGRSLLSLPSFETDVYSGSSPHAETMERRALSLWQMGQTFPHYLLLSARSLITRTVGPKEVAALGAKIKIDEDHSPDDLVERLAASGYVREDPIANVGQFSVRGGILDVWSPDTDAPVRIEFFGDTVDSIRVFDPDTQLSTQRLKETSIAPMR
;
A
#
# COMPACT_ATOMS: atom_id res chain seq x y z
N THR A 1 -15.69 1.05 17.29
CA THR A 1 -16.58 2.06 16.65
C THR A 1 -17.77 1.36 16.01
N ASP A 2 -18.87 2.09 15.77
CA ASP A 2 -20.12 1.57 15.19
C ASP A 2 -20.19 1.76 13.68
N ASN A 3 -19.55 2.79 13.14
CA ASN A 3 -19.49 3.10 11.71
C ASN A 3 -18.18 3.80 11.33
N ASN A 4 -17.92 4.00 10.02
CA ASN A 4 -16.68 4.62 9.54
C ASN A 4 -16.57 6.10 9.90
N ALA A 5 -17.65 6.86 9.97
CA ALA A 5 -17.60 8.27 10.38
C ALA A 5 -17.12 8.42 11.84
N SER A 6 -17.69 7.63 12.75
CA SER A 6 -17.23 7.54 14.15
C SER A 6 -15.79 7.00 14.24
N HIS A 7 -15.43 6.06 13.36
CA HIS A 7 -14.10 5.51 13.28
C HIS A 7 -13.05 6.57 12.88
N GLU A 8 -13.34 7.42 11.90
CA GLU A 8 -12.44 8.51 11.47
C GLU A 8 -12.24 9.54 12.59
N GLN A 9 -13.30 9.88 13.32
CA GLN A 9 -13.18 10.78 14.48
C GLN A 9 -12.27 10.17 15.55
N TRP A 10 -12.48 8.90 15.93
CA TRP A 10 -11.60 8.20 16.85
C TRP A 10 -10.17 8.10 16.37
N GLN A 11 -9.95 7.91 15.06
CA GLN A 11 -8.62 7.87 14.48
C GLN A 11 -7.90 9.21 14.64
N ALA A 12 -8.58 10.32 14.39
CA ALA A 12 -8.04 11.67 14.58
C ALA A 12 -7.68 11.93 16.05
N ASP A 13 -8.61 11.65 16.98
CA ASP A 13 -8.43 11.86 18.39
C ASP A 13 -7.29 11.01 18.97
N LEU A 14 -7.28 9.71 18.66
CA LEU A 14 -6.23 8.80 19.10
C LEU A 14 -4.89 9.12 18.44
N GLY A 15 -4.89 9.52 17.16
CA GLY A 15 -3.69 9.95 16.43
C GLY A 15 -2.98 11.11 17.11
N PHE A 16 -3.73 12.08 17.63
CA PHE A 16 -3.17 13.19 18.41
C PHE A 16 -2.40 12.70 19.65
N TRP A 17 -2.99 11.77 20.41
CA TRP A 17 -2.36 11.23 21.62
C TRP A 17 -1.21 10.26 21.32
N THR A 18 -1.35 9.42 20.29
CA THR A 18 -0.32 8.44 19.94
C THR A 18 0.89 9.08 19.28
N GLY A 19 0.70 10.13 18.46
CA GLY A 19 1.77 10.86 17.80
C GLY A 19 2.78 11.45 18.79
N SER A 20 2.32 11.98 19.92
CA SER A 20 3.20 12.54 20.96
C SER A 20 4.00 11.47 21.73
N THR A 21 3.57 10.21 21.70
CA THR A 21 4.21 9.10 22.44
C THR A 21 5.09 8.21 21.57
N GLY A 22 5.17 8.44 20.27
CA GLY A 22 5.88 7.59 19.32
C GLY A 22 5.26 6.19 19.16
N ARG A 23 3.99 6.02 19.58
CA ARG A 23 3.26 4.76 19.47
C ARG A 23 2.46 4.71 18.18
N SER A 24 2.55 3.59 17.46
CA SER A 24 1.82 3.38 16.21
C SER A 24 0.35 3.09 16.45
N LEU A 25 -0.51 3.79 15.71
CA LEU A 25 -1.94 3.53 15.61
C LEU A 25 -2.24 3.03 14.20
N LEU A 26 -2.87 1.88 14.08
CA LEU A 26 -3.35 1.35 12.81
C LEU A 26 -4.88 1.32 12.81
N SER A 27 -5.46 1.62 11.67
CA SER A 27 -6.91 1.78 11.50
C SER A 27 -7.42 0.77 10.47
N LEU A 28 -8.42 -0.04 10.86
CA LEU A 28 -9.06 -1.03 9.97
C LEU A 28 -10.56 -0.69 9.84
N PRO A 29 -10.95 0.13 8.85
CA PRO A 29 -12.35 0.51 8.63
C PRO A 29 -13.21 -0.67 8.19
N SER A 30 -14.52 -0.59 8.34
CA SER A 30 -15.46 -1.57 7.78
C SER A 30 -15.79 -1.27 6.33
N PHE A 31 -16.24 -2.27 5.57
CA PHE A 31 -16.70 -2.04 4.19
C PHE A 31 -17.99 -1.22 4.12
N GLU A 32 -18.81 -1.20 5.20
CA GLU A 32 -20.12 -0.54 5.27
C GLU A 32 -21.11 -0.91 4.15
N THR A 33 -20.82 -1.96 3.42
CA THR A 33 -21.69 -2.50 2.40
C THR A 33 -22.47 -3.68 2.95
N ASP A 34 -23.72 -3.81 2.50
CA ASP A 34 -24.50 -5.02 2.70
C ASP A 34 -24.05 -6.05 1.65
N VAL A 35 -23.56 -7.21 2.12
CA VAL A 35 -23.11 -8.31 1.25
C VAL A 35 -24.22 -8.83 0.31
N TYR A 36 -25.49 -8.57 0.64
CA TYR A 36 -26.63 -8.97 -0.17
C TYR A 36 -27.12 -7.89 -1.15
N SER A 37 -26.59 -6.67 -1.06
CA SER A 37 -27.00 -5.55 -1.92
C SER A 37 -26.45 -5.66 -3.35
N GLY A 38 -25.46 -6.52 -3.59
CA GLY A 38 -24.74 -6.58 -4.86
C GLY A 38 -23.81 -5.38 -5.11
N SER A 39 -23.70 -4.48 -4.15
CA SER A 39 -22.82 -3.31 -4.24
C SER A 39 -21.41 -3.65 -3.82
N SER A 40 -20.42 -3.19 -4.57
CA SER A 40 -19.01 -3.28 -4.16
C SER A 40 -18.69 -2.23 -3.09
N PRO A 41 -17.79 -2.52 -2.14
CA PRO A 41 -17.27 -1.51 -1.23
C PRO A 41 -16.61 -0.34 -1.98
N HIS A 42 -16.56 0.82 -1.35
CA HIS A 42 -15.82 1.96 -1.88
C HIS A 42 -14.35 1.61 -2.09
N ALA A 43 -13.78 2.02 -3.24
CA ALA A 43 -12.39 1.74 -3.60
C ALA A 43 -11.41 2.22 -2.50
N GLU A 44 -11.62 3.43 -1.98
CA GLU A 44 -10.82 4.00 -0.89
C GLU A 44 -10.86 3.15 0.39
N THR A 45 -12.02 2.58 0.73
CA THR A 45 -12.13 1.69 1.89
C THR A 45 -11.39 0.37 1.67
N MET A 46 -11.43 -0.18 0.46
CA MET A 46 -10.68 -1.38 0.10
C MET A 46 -9.17 -1.14 0.18
N GLU A 47 -8.70 -0.04 -0.38
CA GLU A 47 -7.30 0.39 -0.33
C GLU A 47 -6.80 0.57 1.11
N ARG A 48 -7.52 1.34 1.93
CA ARG A 48 -7.19 1.53 3.35
C ARG A 48 -7.12 0.21 4.12
N ARG A 49 -8.02 -0.72 3.84
CA ARG A 49 -8.00 -2.05 4.48
C ARG A 49 -6.82 -2.89 4.01
N ALA A 50 -6.53 -2.92 2.71
CA ALA A 50 -5.40 -3.65 2.14
C ALA A 50 -4.09 -3.14 2.75
N LEU A 51 -3.90 -1.82 2.77
CA LEU A 51 -2.74 -1.17 3.39
C LEU A 51 -2.61 -1.51 4.88
N SER A 52 -3.71 -1.44 5.63
CA SER A 52 -3.69 -1.76 7.07
C SER A 52 -3.33 -3.22 7.33
N LEU A 53 -3.88 -4.16 6.57
CA LEU A 53 -3.55 -5.58 6.67
C LEU A 53 -2.08 -5.84 6.29
N TRP A 54 -1.58 -5.17 5.26
CA TRP A 54 -0.18 -5.22 4.87
C TRP A 54 0.73 -4.72 5.99
N GLN A 55 0.45 -3.55 6.55
CA GLN A 55 1.23 -2.96 7.65
C GLN A 55 1.23 -3.83 8.90
N MET A 56 0.09 -4.45 9.24
CA MET A 56 0.01 -5.43 10.35
C MET A 56 0.93 -6.63 10.14
N GLY A 57 1.10 -7.06 8.89
CA GLY A 57 2.01 -8.14 8.53
C GLY A 57 3.50 -7.75 8.64
N GLN A 58 3.81 -6.45 8.56
CA GLN A 58 5.19 -5.95 8.66
C GLN A 58 5.61 -5.68 10.11
N THR A 59 4.76 -4.99 10.85
CA THR A 59 5.03 -4.61 12.25
C THR A 59 3.73 -4.56 13.02
N PHE A 60 3.68 -5.22 14.17
CA PHE A 60 2.48 -5.22 14.98
C PHE A 60 2.26 -3.83 15.58
N PRO A 61 1.08 -3.20 15.38
CA PRO A 61 0.82 -1.86 15.88
C PRO A 61 0.67 -1.86 17.41
N HIS A 62 0.99 -0.72 18.06
CA HIS A 62 0.72 -0.54 19.50
C HIS A 62 -0.78 -0.45 19.77
N TYR A 63 -1.51 0.18 18.86
CA TYR A 63 -2.97 0.32 18.91
C TYR A 63 -3.58 -0.04 17.56
N LEU A 64 -4.66 -0.82 17.62
CA LEU A 64 -5.47 -1.16 16.45
C LEU A 64 -6.89 -0.64 16.68
N LEU A 65 -7.30 0.33 15.85
CA LEU A 65 -8.65 0.87 15.82
C LEU A 65 -9.47 0.11 14.77
N LEU A 66 -10.58 -0.47 15.20
CA LEU A 66 -11.49 -1.19 14.31
C LEU A 66 -12.94 -1.09 14.80
N SER A 67 -13.88 -1.28 13.88
CA SER A 67 -15.28 -1.45 14.25
C SER A 67 -15.59 -2.92 14.55
N ALA A 68 -16.67 -3.18 15.29
CA ALA A 68 -17.15 -4.54 15.52
C ALA A 68 -17.44 -5.25 14.18
N ARG A 69 -17.94 -4.52 13.17
CA ARG A 69 -18.18 -5.03 11.83
C ARG A 69 -16.89 -5.41 11.12
N SER A 70 -15.81 -4.62 11.25
CA SER A 70 -14.48 -4.97 10.71
C SER A 70 -13.93 -6.24 11.36
N LEU A 71 -14.14 -6.41 12.66
CA LEU A 71 -13.64 -7.58 13.40
C LEU A 71 -14.29 -8.89 12.95
N ILE A 72 -15.58 -8.89 12.63
CA ILE A 72 -16.31 -10.07 12.18
C ILE A 72 -16.19 -10.31 10.67
N THR A 73 -15.69 -9.34 9.91
CA THR A 73 -15.50 -9.47 8.47
C THR A 73 -14.31 -10.39 8.19
N ARG A 74 -14.54 -11.47 7.42
CA ARG A 74 -13.46 -12.36 7.00
C ARG A 74 -12.49 -11.60 6.08
N THR A 75 -11.20 -11.71 6.37
CA THR A 75 -10.11 -11.15 5.58
C THR A 75 -9.24 -12.25 4.99
N VAL A 76 -8.43 -11.92 4.01
CA VAL A 76 -7.36 -12.78 3.51
C VAL A 76 -6.31 -13.03 4.59
N GLY A 77 -5.64 -14.18 4.53
CA GLY A 77 -4.64 -14.55 5.52
C GLY A 77 -3.35 -13.72 5.41
N PRO A 78 -2.56 -13.60 6.50
CA PRO A 78 -1.32 -12.81 6.49
C PRO A 78 -0.31 -13.22 5.40
N LYS A 79 -0.21 -14.51 5.08
CA LYS A 79 0.66 -15.01 4.01
C LYS A 79 0.19 -14.57 2.62
N GLU A 80 -1.11 -14.53 2.40
CA GLU A 80 -1.72 -14.10 1.14
C GLU A 80 -1.52 -12.60 0.95
N VAL A 81 -1.75 -11.80 2.01
CA VAL A 81 -1.48 -10.36 1.99
C VAL A 81 0.00 -10.09 1.70
N ALA A 82 0.92 -10.81 2.36
CA ALA A 82 2.35 -10.67 2.14
C ALA A 82 2.77 -11.02 0.69
N ALA A 83 2.08 -11.97 0.05
CA ALA A 83 2.35 -12.34 -1.33
C ALA A 83 1.87 -11.30 -2.36
N LEU A 84 0.90 -10.45 -2.00
CA LEU A 84 0.40 -9.38 -2.87
C LEU A 84 1.32 -8.16 -2.91
N GLY A 85 2.06 -7.89 -1.83
CA GLY A 85 3.05 -6.81 -1.78
C GLY A 85 4.46 -7.30 -2.09
N ALA A 86 5.42 -6.38 -2.13
CA ALA A 86 6.83 -6.68 -2.33
C ALA A 86 7.72 -5.79 -1.44
N LYS A 87 8.86 -6.33 -1.02
CA LYS A 87 10.01 -5.56 -0.52
C LYS A 87 11.13 -5.71 -1.51
N ILE A 88 11.71 -4.62 -1.92
CA ILE A 88 12.72 -4.56 -2.98
C ILE A 88 13.93 -3.84 -2.44
N LYS A 89 15.11 -4.45 -2.62
CA LYS A 89 16.39 -3.85 -2.20
C LYS A 89 17.36 -3.83 -3.36
N ILE A 90 18.28 -2.88 -3.30
CA ILE A 90 19.42 -2.83 -4.24
C ILE A 90 20.23 -4.13 -4.11
N ASP A 91 20.76 -4.61 -5.23
CA ASP A 91 21.54 -5.85 -5.37
C ASP A 91 20.77 -7.15 -5.11
N GLU A 92 19.43 -7.10 -4.96
CA GLU A 92 18.59 -8.29 -4.93
C GLU A 92 18.00 -8.59 -6.33
N ASP A 93 17.79 -9.87 -6.61
CA ASP A 93 17.17 -10.31 -7.86
C ASP A 93 15.65 -10.35 -7.73
N HIS A 94 14.99 -9.66 -8.64
CA HIS A 94 13.55 -9.67 -8.82
C HIS A 94 13.23 -9.69 -10.30
N SER A 95 12.44 -10.65 -10.76
CA SER A 95 11.94 -10.64 -12.12
C SER A 95 11.02 -9.42 -12.34
N PRO A 96 11.35 -8.49 -13.24
CA PRO A 96 10.47 -7.36 -13.56
C PRO A 96 9.08 -7.79 -14.02
N ASP A 97 9.00 -8.88 -14.79
CA ASP A 97 7.72 -9.40 -15.29
C ASP A 97 6.85 -9.95 -14.16
N ASP A 98 7.43 -10.69 -13.20
CA ASP A 98 6.70 -11.17 -12.01
C ASP A 98 6.20 -10.01 -11.13
N LEU A 99 6.99 -8.94 -11.01
CA LEU A 99 6.56 -7.73 -10.30
C LEU A 99 5.39 -7.05 -10.99
N VAL A 100 5.40 -6.95 -12.31
CA VAL A 100 4.31 -6.38 -13.11
C VAL A 100 3.03 -7.20 -12.94
N GLU A 101 3.11 -8.52 -13.02
CA GLU A 101 1.96 -9.40 -12.79
C GLU A 101 1.40 -9.25 -11.36
N ARG A 102 2.27 -9.18 -10.37
CA ARG A 102 1.90 -8.96 -8.97
C ARG A 102 1.23 -7.61 -8.76
N LEU A 103 1.77 -6.53 -9.33
CA LEU A 103 1.18 -5.20 -9.28
C LEU A 103 -0.24 -5.21 -9.86
N ALA A 104 -0.43 -5.77 -11.05
CA ALA A 104 -1.74 -5.89 -11.68
C ALA A 104 -2.72 -6.72 -10.82
N ALA A 105 -2.28 -7.84 -10.26
CA ALA A 105 -3.08 -8.70 -9.40
C ALA A 105 -3.46 -8.01 -8.08
N SER A 106 -2.58 -7.16 -7.53
CA SER A 106 -2.80 -6.42 -6.28
C SER A 106 -3.57 -5.11 -6.45
N GLY A 107 -4.03 -4.80 -7.67
CA GLY A 107 -4.95 -3.70 -7.95
C GLY A 107 -4.33 -2.42 -8.49
N TYR A 108 -3.03 -2.44 -8.83
CA TYR A 108 -2.41 -1.30 -9.51
C TYR A 108 -2.87 -1.18 -10.96
N VAL A 109 -2.90 0.05 -11.45
CA VAL A 109 -3.26 0.40 -12.84
C VAL A 109 -2.00 0.80 -13.59
N ARG A 110 -1.80 0.23 -14.79
CA ARG A 110 -0.69 0.62 -15.65
C ARG A 110 -1.01 1.93 -16.36
N GLU A 111 -0.17 2.94 -16.14
CA GLU A 111 -0.32 4.29 -16.70
C GLU A 111 1.08 4.87 -16.98
N ASP A 112 1.24 5.63 -18.06
CA ASP A 112 2.53 6.23 -18.43
C ASP A 112 2.31 7.66 -18.98
N PRO A 113 2.84 8.71 -18.31
CA PRO A 113 3.54 8.68 -17.03
C PRO A 113 2.58 8.43 -15.84
N ILE A 114 3.13 7.93 -14.71
CA ILE A 114 2.35 7.79 -13.48
C ILE A 114 2.14 9.16 -12.83
N ALA A 115 0.94 9.41 -12.31
CA ALA A 115 0.53 10.67 -11.69
C ALA A 115 -0.18 10.50 -10.34
N ASN A 116 -0.62 9.29 -10.01
CA ASN A 116 -1.41 9.01 -8.81
C ASN A 116 -0.95 7.75 -8.10
N VAL A 117 -1.26 7.68 -6.80
CA VAL A 117 -1.11 6.45 -5.99
C VAL A 117 -1.83 5.29 -6.67
N GLY A 118 -1.25 4.09 -6.60
CA GLY A 118 -1.79 2.89 -7.22
C GLY A 118 -1.52 2.77 -8.73
N GLN A 119 -0.71 3.65 -9.29
CA GLN A 119 -0.26 3.55 -10.68
C GLN A 119 1.16 2.98 -10.78
N PHE A 120 1.43 2.31 -11.90
CA PHE A 120 2.77 1.88 -12.28
C PHE A 120 3.00 2.01 -13.77
N SER A 121 4.27 2.18 -14.18
CA SER A 121 4.68 2.10 -15.59
C SER A 121 5.95 1.27 -15.74
N VAL A 122 6.13 0.68 -16.94
CA VAL A 122 7.32 -0.09 -17.29
C VAL A 122 7.85 0.40 -18.62
N ARG A 123 9.14 0.76 -18.63
CA ARG A 123 9.85 1.23 -19.82
C ARG A 123 11.23 0.59 -19.87
N GLY A 124 11.38 -0.48 -20.67
CA GLY A 124 12.61 -1.26 -20.68
C GLY A 124 12.90 -1.87 -19.31
N GLY A 125 14.11 -1.64 -18.77
CA GLY A 125 14.51 -2.09 -17.43
C GLY A 125 14.12 -1.13 -16.29
N ILE A 126 13.12 -0.26 -16.48
CA ILE A 126 12.68 0.73 -15.48
C ILE A 126 11.24 0.44 -15.09
N LEU A 127 10.99 0.30 -13.79
CA LEU A 127 9.66 0.21 -13.18
C LEU A 127 9.44 1.46 -12.32
N ASP A 128 8.47 2.28 -12.72
CA ASP A 128 7.95 3.38 -11.89
C ASP A 128 6.69 2.89 -11.18
N VAL A 129 6.58 3.12 -9.88
CA VAL A 129 5.42 2.71 -9.07
C VAL A 129 5.14 3.69 -7.94
N TRP A 130 3.86 3.98 -7.69
CA TRP A 130 3.44 4.79 -6.55
C TRP A 130 2.60 3.94 -5.59
N SER A 131 3.26 3.47 -4.55
CA SER A 131 2.65 2.62 -3.53
C SER A 131 1.86 3.44 -2.50
N PRO A 132 0.73 2.94 -1.95
CA PRO A 132 -0.07 3.66 -0.96
C PRO A 132 0.60 3.82 0.41
N ASP A 133 1.73 3.15 0.65
CA ASP A 133 2.54 3.29 1.86
C ASP A 133 3.70 4.29 1.72
N THR A 134 3.78 5.00 0.58
CA THR A 134 4.82 6.00 0.30
C THR A 134 4.22 7.36 -0.06
N ASP A 135 4.88 8.44 0.37
CA ASP A 135 4.44 9.82 0.08
C ASP A 135 4.70 10.24 -1.38
N ALA A 136 5.59 9.56 -2.07
CA ALA A 136 5.97 9.87 -3.44
C ALA A 136 6.31 8.58 -4.23
N PRO A 137 6.22 8.63 -5.57
CA PRO A 137 6.53 7.47 -6.40
C PRO A 137 8.01 7.12 -6.40
N VAL A 138 8.29 5.85 -6.64
CA VAL A 138 9.66 5.33 -6.75
C VAL A 138 9.93 4.81 -8.15
N ARG A 139 11.14 5.03 -8.61
CA ARG A 139 11.72 4.49 -9.85
C ARG A 139 12.73 3.42 -9.49
N ILE A 140 12.53 2.22 -9.99
CA ILE A 140 13.39 1.06 -9.78
C ILE A 140 14.03 0.72 -11.12
N GLU A 141 15.33 0.74 -11.19
CA GLU A 141 16.11 0.39 -12.38
C GLU A 141 16.67 -1.01 -12.22
N PHE A 142 16.53 -1.83 -13.25
CA PHE A 142 17.01 -3.20 -13.29
C PHE A 142 18.12 -3.36 -14.33
N PHE A 143 19.11 -4.16 -13.99
CA PHE A 143 20.07 -4.73 -14.93
C PHE A 143 19.83 -6.24 -15.02
N GLY A 144 19.12 -6.67 -16.05
CA GLY A 144 18.50 -8.00 -16.08
C GLY A 144 17.45 -8.10 -14.97
N ASP A 145 17.58 -9.08 -14.09
CA ASP A 145 16.69 -9.27 -12.93
C ASP A 145 17.23 -8.60 -11.65
N THR A 146 18.47 -8.08 -11.67
CA THR A 146 19.08 -7.46 -10.50
C THR A 146 18.66 -5.99 -10.37
N VAL A 147 18.26 -5.57 -9.17
CA VAL A 147 17.92 -4.17 -8.86
C VAL A 147 19.19 -3.33 -8.77
N ASP A 148 19.42 -2.47 -9.75
CA ASP A 148 20.59 -1.58 -9.84
C ASP A 148 20.41 -0.31 -9.01
N SER A 149 19.24 0.31 -9.08
CA SER A 149 18.98 1.53 -8.32
C SER A 149 17.51 1.70 -7.95
N ILE A 150 17.27 2.39 -6.81
CA ILE A 150 15.94 2.79 -6.35
C ILE A 150 15.98 4.28 -6.04
N ARG A 151 15.06 5.05 -6.63
CA ARG A 151 14.99 6.51 -6.46
C ARG A 151 13.56 6.98 -6.27
N VAL A 152 13.37 7.90 -5.33
CA VAL A 152 12.14 8.70 -5.27
C VAL A 152 12.19 9.73 -6.39
N PHE A 153 11.06 10.02 -7.02
CA PHE A 153 10.96 11.07 -8.02
C PHE A 153 9.67 11.88 -7.85
N ASP A 154 9.71 13.09 -8.39
CA ASP A 154 8.57 13.99 -8.43
C ASP A 154 7.70 13.65 -9.66
N PRO A 155 6.40 13.32 -9.48
CA PRO A 155 5.54 12.89 -10.57
C PRO A 155 5.26 13.98 -11.62
N ASP A 156 5.31 15.27 -11.25
CA ASP A 156 5.05 16.38 -12.16
C ASP A 156 6.25 16.68 -13.06
N THR A 157 7.45 16.67 -12.46
CA THR A 157 8.70 16.99 -13.18
C THR A 157 9.43 15.77 -13.70
N GLN A 158 9.09 14.58 -13.22
CA GLN A 158 9.77 13.31 -13.51
C GLN A 158 11.23 13.25 -13.06
N LEU A 159 11.68 14.20 -12.23
CA LEU A 159 13.04 14.29 -11.75
C LEU A 159 13.22 13.51 -10.45
N SER A 160 14.33 12.76 -10.37
CA SER A 160 14.69 12.03 -9.15
C SER A 160 15.11 13.01 -8.05
N THR A 161 14.58 12.79 -6.84
CA THR A 161 14.80 13.65 -5.67
C THR A 161 15.69 12.99 -4.62
N GLN A 162 15.58 11.68 -4.44
CA GLN A 162 16.30 10.94 -3.40
C GLN A 162 16.64 9.53 -3.84
N ARG A 163 17.80 9.02 -3.43
CA ARG A 163 18.17 7.59 -3.57
C ARG A 163 17.77 6.82 -2.32
N LEU A 164 17.24 5.62 -2.53
CA LEU A 164 16.87 4.68 -1.49
C LEU A 164 17.72 3.42 -1.59
N LYS A 165 17.90 2.71 -0.48
CA LYS A 165 18.51 1.36 -0.45
C LYS A 165 17.47 0.27 -0.62
N GLU A 166 16.26 0.53 -0.17
CA GLU A 166 15.12 -0.40 -0.24
C GLU A 166 13.82 0.38 -0.34
N THR A 167 12.79 -0.27 -0.86
CA THR A 167 11.42 0.23 -0.89
C THR A 167 10.43 -0.90 -0.64
N SER A 168 9.23 -0.55 -0.20
CA SER A 168 8.09 -1.47 -0.13
C SER A 168 7.04 -1.10 -1.17
N ILE A 169 6.31 -2.09 -1.61
CA ILE A 169 5.15 -1.95 -2.49
C ILE A 169 3.99 -2.67 -1.79
N ALA A 170 3.09 -1.89 -1.20
CA ALA A 170 1.91 -2.42 -0.53
C ALA A 170 0.81 -2.76 -1.55
N PRO A 171 -0.08 -3.73 -1.29
CA PRO A 171 -1.21 -4.01 -2.16
C PRO A 171 -2.26 -2.89 -2.09
N MET A 172 -2.97 -2.67 -3.22
CA MET A 172 -4.07 -1.71 -3.33
C MET A 172 -5.43 -2.33 -2.93
N ARG A 173 -5.56 -3.64 -2.94
CA ARG A 173 -6.81 -4.36 -2.62
C ARG A 173 -6.55 -5.82 -2.23
#